data_88e20e91bd8d69249d02267aef434a04
#
_entry.id   88e20e91bd8d69249d02267aef434a04
#
_cell.length_a   1.000
_cell.length_b   1.000
_cell.length_c   1.000
_cell.angle_alpha   90.00
_cell.angle_beta   90.00
_cell.angle_gamma   90.00
#
_symmetry.space_group_name_H-M   'P 1'
#
loop_
_entity.id
_entity.type
_entity.pdbx_description
1 polymer ?
#
loop_
_entity_poly.entity_id
_entity_poly.type
_entity_poly.pdbx_seq_one_letter_code
_entity_poly.pdbx_strand_id
1 'polypeptide(L)'
;DGISLEDLLEKRVQGLMQPEMEKRIINDTKKEFPNGIPDFGTDALRFNFAIQASTGRDIRLDLRRVEGYRNFCNKIWNASRFIKMNTNDFELLDINDANGHAIDQWIQSKFAGTIDEIERQFNQYRFDLAATAMYEFVWNDFCDWYIELAKTLINDPEISVSQKDYTKNNLIKMLDAILRMLHPTIPFITEEIWQSLNEDNKRRSIMKADFPSSNDWRVDDELVANTEWLKNIVS
;
A
#
# COMPACT_ATOMS: atom_id res chain seq x y z
N ASP A 1 8.72 -16.30 -3.48
CA ASP A 1 10.09 -16.67 -3.86
C ASP A 1 10.09 -17.06 -5.33
N GLY A 2 11.20 -16.78 -6.02
CA GLY A 2 11.40 -17.20 -7.40
C GLY A 2 11.68 -18.70 -7.52
N ILE A 3 11.71 -19.20 -8.74
CA ILE A 3 12.08 -20.59 -9.03
C ILE A 3 12.89 -20.64 -10.33
N SER A 4 14.01 -21.38 -10.32
CA SER A 4 14.82 -21.60 -11.53
C SER A 4 14.03 -22.37 -12.59
N LEU A 5 14.43 -22.25 -13.86
CA LEU A 5 13.79 -23.04 -14.92
C LEU A 5 13.93 -24.55 -14.67
N GLU A 6 15.08 -25.00 -14.17
CA GLU A 6 15.36 -26.39 -13.89
C GLU A 6 14.41 -26.95 -12.82
N ASP A 7 14.33 -26.28 -11.67
CA ASP A 7 13.43 -26.66 -10.57
C ASP A 7 11.95 -26.58 -10.99
N LEU A 8 11.59 -25.58 -11.81
CA LEU A 8 10.24 -25.43 -12.32
C LEU A 8 9.84 -26.59 -13.23
N LEU A 9 10.75 -27.02 -14.11
CA LEU A 9 10.53 -28.18 -14.98
C LEU A 9 10.37 -29.46 -14.17
N GLU A 10 11.26 -29.71 -13.20
CA GLU A 10 11.17 -30.86 -12.31
C GLU A 10 9.82 -30.90 -11.58
N LYS A 11 9.40 -29.80 -10.95
CA LYS A 11 8.11 -29.70 -10.24
C LYS A 11 6.90 -29.92 -11.15
N ARG A 12 6.94 -29.42 -12.38
CA ARG A 12 5.81 -29.53 -13.31
C ARG A 12 5.64 -30.92 -13.92
N VAL A 13 6.69 -31.74 -13.95
CA VAL A 13 6.63 -33.13 -14.47
C VAL A 13 6.52 -34.16 -13.35
N GLN A 14 6.76 -33.80 -12.11
CA GLN A 14 6.67 -34.70 -10.97
C GLN A 14 5.22 -35.16 -10.75
N GLY A 15 4.98 -36.47 -10.74
CA GLY A 15 3.67 -37.04 -10.40
C GLY A 15 2.60 -36.86 -11.47
N LEU A 16 2.96 -36.73 -12.75
CA LEU A 16 2.00 -36.60 -13.85
C LEU A 16 1.04 -37.79 -13.90
N MET A 17 -0.26 -37.52 -13.95
CA MET A 17 -1.30 -38.53 -14.19
C MET A 17 -1.24 -39.11 -15.61
N GLN A 18 -0.71 -38.35 -16.57
CA GLN A 18 -0.53 -38.73 -17.98
C GLN A 18 0.92 -38.52 -18.37
N PRO A 19 1.78 -39.55 -18.25
CA PRO A 19 3.23 -39.44 -18.56
C PRO A 19 3.53 -39.01 -19.99
N GLU A 20 2.67 -39.31 -20.95
CA GLU A 20 2.81 -38.90 -22.35
C GLU A 20 2.77 -37.39 -22.56
N MET A 21 2.24 -36.63 -21.61
CA MET A 21 2.19 -35.16 -21.64
C MET A 21 3.52 -34.50 -21.24
N GLU A 22 4.47 -35.24 -20.67
CA GLU A 22 5.72 -34.70 -20.15
C GLU A 22 6.45 -33.79 -21.14
N LYS A 23 6.70 -34.31 -22.36
CA LYS A 23 7.41 -33.54 -23.40
C LYS A 23 6.71 -32.23 -23.76
N ARG A 24 5.38 -32.25 -23.82
CA ARG A 24 4.57 -31.06 -24.11
C ARG A 24 4.68 -30.05 -22.97
N ILE A 25 4.53 -30.49 -21.73
CA ILE A 25 4.63 -29.65 -20.54
C ILE A 25 6.02 -29.00 -20.46
N ILE A 26 7.09 -29.73 -20.71
CA ILE A 26 8.46 -29.22 -20.76
C ILE A 26 8.59 -28.10 -21.81
N ASN A 27 8.13 -28.35 -23.03
CA ASN A 27 8.24 -27.38 -24.12
C ASN A 27 7.41 -26.13 -23.87
N ASP A 28 6.18 -26.27 -23.38
CA ASP A 28 5.30 -25.17 -23.05
C ASP A 28 5.89 -24.34 -21.89
N THR A 29 6.45 -25.02 -20.87
CA THR A 29 7.11 -24.34 -19.74
C THR A 29 8.35 -23.54 -20.18
N LYS A 30 9.21 -24.11 -21.02
CA LYS A 30 10.39 -23.41 -21.56
C LYS A 30 10.00 -22.20 -22.41
N LYS A 31 8.88 -22.29 -23.13
CA LYS A 31 8.36 -21.17 -23.94
C LYS A 31 7.77 -20.06 -23.09
N GLU A 32 7.02 -20.43 -22.04
CA GLU A 32 6.33 -19.49 -21.17
C GLU A 32 7.29 -18.83 -20.16
N PHE A 33 8.22 -19.60 -19.60
CA PHE A 33 9.17 -19.18 -18.57
C PHE A 33 10.61 -19.52 -18.94
N PRO A 34 11.20 -18.89 -19.96
CA PRO A 34 12.53 -19.27 -20.49
C PRO A 34 13.66 -19.17 -19.45
N ASN A 35 13.51 -18.33 -18.44
CA ASN A 35 14.49 -18.12 -17.36
C ASN A 35 13.95 -18.52 -15.97
N GLY A 36 12.87 -19.32 -15.92
CA GLY A 36 12.14 -19.56 -14.67
C GLY A 36 11.24 -18.39 -14.27
N ILE A 37 10.82 -18.39 -13.00
CA ILE A 37 9.98 -17.34 -12.44
C ILE A 37 10.85 -16.51 -11.47
N PRO A 38 11.04 -15.19 -11.71
CA PRO A 38 11.81 -14.34 -10.83
C PRO A 38 11.13 -14.15 -9.46
N ASP A 39 11.94 -13.78 -8.47
CA ASP A 39 11.43 -13.41 -7.15
C ASP A 39 10.83 -11.99 -7.18
N PHE A 40 9.56 -11.89 -6.85
CA PHE A 40 8.84 -10.62 -6.72
C PHE A 40 8.52 -10.25 -5.27
N GLY A 41 8.80 -11.15 -4.33
CA GLY A 41 8.44 -11.03 -2.92
C GLY A 41 7.02 -11.53 -2.60
N THR A 42 6.88 -12.08 -1.41
CA THR A 42 5.63 -12.70 -0.94
C THR A 42 4.48 -11.70 -0.88
N ASP A 43 4.74 -10.48 -0.45
CA ASP A 43 3.70 -9.43 -0.35
C ASP A 43 3.14 -9.04 -1.71
N ALA A 44 3.98 -8.93 -2.75
CA ALA A 44 3.54 -8.65 -4.10
C ALA A 44 2.60 -9.75 -4.63
N LEU A 45 2.92 -11.01 -4.37
CA LEU A 45 2.08 -12.14 -4.77
C LEU A 45 0.75 -12.15 -3.98
N ARG A 46 0.79 -11.92 -2.67
CA ARG A 46 -0.41 -11.83 -1.82
C ARG A 46 -1.34 -10.74 -2.29
N PHE A 47 -0.80 -9.54 -2.56
CA PHE A 47 -1.59 -8.41 -3.04
C PHE A 47 -2.19 -8.68 -4.42
N ASN A 48 -1.41 -9.33 -5.32
CA ASN A 48 -1.92 -9.75 -6.62
C ASN A 48 -3.13 -10.69 -6.51
N PHE A 49 -3.12 -11.62 -5.55
CA PHE A 49 -4.29 -12.47 -5.33
C PHE A 49 -5.45 -11.70 -4.72
N ALA A 50 -5.21 -10.85 -3.72
CA ALA A 50 -6.25 -10.06 -3.08
C ALA A 50 -7.01 -9.20 -4.09
N ILE A 51 -6.31 -8.46 -4.95
CA ILE A 51 -6.93 -7.53 -5.92
C ILE A 51 -7.61 -8.25 -7.10
N GLN A 52 -7.35 -9.54 -7.30
CA GLN A 52 -7.99 -10.36 -8.34
C GLN A 52 -9.06 -11.30 -7.77
N ALA A 53 -9.27 -11.34 -6.45
CA ALA A 53 -10.18 -12.26 -5.77
C ALA A 53 -11.65 -11.86 -5.98
N SER A 54 -12.07 -11.69 -7.23
CA SER A 54 -13.47 -11.49 -7.60
C SER A 54 -14.24 -12.81 -7.55
N THR A 55 -15.53 -12.75 -7.20
CA THR A 55 -16.39 -13.93 -7.12
C THR A 55 -16.60 -14.61 -8.49
N GLY A 56 -16.45 -15.94 -8.52
CA GLY A 56 -16.87 -16.77 -9.68
C GLY A 56 -15.92 -16.80 -10.88
N ARG A 57 -14.66 -16.39 -10.73
CA ARG A 57 -13.66 -16.45 -11.80
C ARG A 57 -12.37 -17.08 -11.33
N ASP A 58 -11.76 -17.91 -12.19
CA ASP A 58 -10.40 -18.40 -11.98
C ASP A 58 -9.39 -17.27 -12.11
N ILE A 59 -8.47 -17.18 -11.15
CA ILE A 59 -7.38 -16.20 -11.19
C ILE A 59 -6.27 -16.73 -12.09
N ARG A 60 -5.99 -16.01 -13.19
CA ARG A 60 -4.83 -16.32 -14.05
C ARG A 60 -3.62 -15.55 -13.54
N LEU A 61 -2.55 -16.28 -13.22
CA LEU A 61 -1.28 -15.68 -12.82
C LEU A 61 -0.68 -14.91 -14.01
N ASP A 62 -0.48 -13.61 -13.85
CA ASP A 62 0.27 -12.74 -14.76
C ASP A 62 1.46 -12.16 -13.99
N LEU A 63 2.68 -12.59 -14.33
CA LEU A 63 3.89 -12.17 -13.64
C LEU A 63 4.15 -10.66 -13.75
N ARG A 64 3.70 -10.01 -14.83
CA ARG A 64 3.83 -8.55 -15.00
C ARG A 64 2.98 -7.79 -13.99
N ARG A 65 1.81 -8.33 -13.63
CA ARG A 65 0.99 -7.76 -12.54
C ARG A 65 1.67 -7.92 -11.20
N VAL A 66 2.23 -9.10 -10.93
CA VAL A 66 2.99 -9.34 -9.69
C VAL A 66 4.17 -8.37 -9.58
N GLU A 67 4.88 -8.12 -10.67
CA GLU A 67 5.95 -7.11 -10.73
C GLU A 67 5.42 -5.70 -10.42
N GLY A 68 4.26 -5.33 -10.94
CA GLY A 68 3.59 -4.07 -10.61
C GLY A 68 3.33 -3.93 -9.11
N TYR A 69 2.90 -4.99 -8.44
CA TYR A 69 2.68 -4.96 -6.99
C TYR A 69 3.97 -5.01 -6.17
N ARG A 70 5.07 -5.58 -6.70
CA ARG A 70 6.40 -5.36 -6.12
C ARG A 70 6.77 -3.87 -6.13
N ASN A 71 6.50 -3.18 -7.25
CA ASN A 71 6.73 -1.74 -7.35
C ASN A 71 5.85 -0.95 -6.37
N PHE A 72 4.62 -1.40 -6.11
CA PHE A 72 3.76 -0.85 -5.07
C PHE A 72 4.39 -0.98 -3.67
N CYS A 73 4.88 -2.17 -3.30
CA CYS A 73 5.61 -2.36 -2.06
C CYS A 73 6.85 -1.44 -1.97
N ASN A 74 7.63 -1.34 -3.04
CA ASN A 74 8.79 -0.44 -3.08
C ASN A 74 8.39 1.04 -2.92
N LYS A 75 7.24 1.45 -3.46
CA LYS A 75 6.72 2.82 -3.32
C LYS A 75 6.39 3.13 -1.86
N ILE A 76 5.73 2.20 -1.15
CA ILE A 76 5.42 2.33 0.28
C ILE A 76 6.72 2.42 1.09
N TRP A 77 7.69 1.57 0.80
CA TRP A 77 9.01 1.61 1.44
C TRP A 77 9.70 2.96 1.27
N ASN A 78 9.72 3.49 0.05
CA ASN A 78 10.34 4.80 -0.24
C ASN A 78 9.59 5.94 0.45
N ALA A 79 8.25 5.91 0.47
CA ALA A 79 7.43 6.86 1.20
C ALA A 79 7.74 6.86 2.69
N SER A 80 7.84 5.67 3.30
CA SER A 80 8.19 5.53 4.72
C SER A 80 9.58 6.07 5.05
N ARG A 81 10.57 5.80 4.18
CA ARG A 81 11.92 6.36 4.33
C ARG A 81 11.92 7.90 4.27
N PHE A 82 11.19 8.47 3.29
CA PHE A 82 11.05 9.92 3.19
C PHE A 82 10.45 10.51 4.48
N ILE A 83 9.36 9.95 4.97
CA ILE A 83 8.71 10.40 6.21
C ILE A 83 9.68 10.30 7.37
N LYS A 84 10.32 9.15 7.59
CA LYS A 84 11.29 8.95 8.66
C LYS A 84 12.43 9.98 8.61
N MET A 85 13.00 10.26 7.44
CA MET A 85 14.08 11.23 7.28
C MET A 85 13.66 12.66 7.62
N ASN A 86 12.41 13.03 7.40
CA ASN A 86 11.90 14.38 7.68
C ASN A 86 11.29 14.54 9.07
N THR A 87 11.14 13.43 9.80
CA THR A 87 10.50 13.39 11.13
C THR A 87 11.35 12.69 12.19
N ASN A 88 12.66 12.45 11.94
CA ASN A 88 13.51 11.63 12.80
C ASN A 88 13.67 12.18 14.23
N ASP A 89 13.68 13.53 14.37
CA ASP A 89 13.80 14.20 15.68
C ASP A 89 12.47 14.85 16.11
N PHE A 90 11.35 14.41 15.50
CA PHE A 90 10.04 15.00 15.74
C PHE A 90 9.26 14.14 16.74
N GLU A 91 8.96 14.69 17.91
CA GLU A 91 8.03 14.08 18.86
C GLU A 91 6.59 14.33 18.41
N LEU A 92 5.75 13.28 18.45
CA LEU A 92 4.33 13.42 18.17
C LEU A 92 3.70 14.42 19.13
N LEU A 93 3.15 15.48 18.57
CA LEU A 93 2.48 16.52 19.32
C LEU A 93 0.98 16.24 19.39
N ASP A 94 0.38 16.60 20.53
CA ASP A 94 -1.08 16.71 20.63
C ASP A 94 -1.50 18.04 19.96
N ILE A 95 -1.64 17.99 18.63
CA ILE A 95 -1.88 19.17 17.80
C ILE A 95 -3.39 19.32 17.59
N ASN A 96 -3.89 20.51 17.91
CA ASN A 96 -5.27 20.88 17.63
C ASN A 96 -5.45 21.08 16.11
N ASP A 97 -6.50 20.50 15.53
CA ASP A 97 -6.82 20.51 14.08
C ASP A 97 -6.96 21.92 13.47
N ALA A 98 -7.09 22.97 14.31
CA ALA A 98 -7.22 24.35 13.86
C ALA A 98 -6.03 24.89 13.05
N ASN A 99 -4.85 24.25 13.12
CA ASN A 99 -3.61 24.72 12.49
C ASN A 99 -3.22 23.94 11.24
N GLY A 100 -4.01 22.94 10.82
CA GLY A 100 -3.72 22.12 9.65
C GLY A 100 -3.87 22.88 8.33
N HIS A 101 -2.93 22.66 7.40
CA HIS A 101 -3.09 23.14 6.04
C HIS A 101 -4.23 22.39 5.33
N ALA A 102 -4.89 23.04 4.36
CA ALA A 102 -5.99 22.43 3.60
C ALA A 102 -5.62 21.04 2.98
N ILE A 103 -4.36 20.88 2.58
CA ILE A 103 -3.84 19.62 2.03
C ILE A 103 -3.81 18.50 3.07
N ASP A 104 -3.45 18.81 4.33
CA ASP A 104 -3.47 17.84 5.43
C ASP A 104 -4.90 17.41 5.75
N GLN A 105 -5.83 18.34 5.73
CA GLN A 105 -7.25 18.07 5.96
C GLN A 105 -7.89 17.29 4.81
N TRP A 106 -7.49 17.59 3.56
CA TRP A 106 -7.93 16.86 2.39
C TRP A 106 -7.54 15.38 2.45
N ILE A 107 -6.27 15.06 2.74
CA ILE A 107 -5.83 13.66 2.75
C ILE A 107 -6.47 12.88 3.91
N GLN A 108 -6.74 13.52 5.06
CA GLN A 108 -7.49 12.94 6.17
C GLN A 108 -8.91 12.56 5.74
N SER A 109 -9.61 13.47 5.07
CA SER A 109 -10.98 13.23 4.57
C SER A 109 -11.02 12.12 3.50
N LYS A 110 -10.05 12.11 2.61
CA LYS A 110 -9.90 11.02 1.61
C LYS A 110 -9.66 9.68 2.29
N PHE A 111 -8.83 9.64 3.33
CA PHE A 111 -8.53 8.43 4.08
C PHE A 111 -9.77 7.91 4.82
N ALA A 112 -10.52 8.79 5.48
CA ALA A 112 -11.78 8.41 6.15
C ALA A 112 -12.74 7.73 5.16
N GLY A 113 -12.99 8.34 4.00
CA GLY A 113 -13.84 7.75 2.97
C GLY A 113 -13.29 6.43 2.40
N THR A 114 -11.96 6.30 2.32
CA THR A 114 -11.31 5.04 1.89
C THR A 114 -11.53 3.92 2.92
N ILE A 115 -11.43 4.21 4.22
CA ILE A 115 -11.69 3.22 5.29
C ILE A 115 -13.14 2.76 5.23
N ASP A 116 -14.11 3.66 5.11
CA ASP A 116 -15.54 3.30 5.00
C ASP A 116 -15.79 2.41 3.77
N GLU A 117 -15.16 2.73 2.64
CA GLU A 117 -15.24 1.92 1.42
C GLU A 117 -14.66 0.51 1.64
N ILE A 118 -13.48 0.41 2.24
CA ILE A 118 -12.83 -0.87 2.55
C ILE A 118 -13.71 -1.71 3.47
N GLU A 119 -14.23 -1.15 4.56
CA GLU A 119 -15.12 -1.84 5.49
C GLU A 119 -16.38 -2.34 4.78
N ARG A 120 -16.98 -1.49 3.94
CA ARG A 120 -18.14 -1.87 3.14
C ARG A 120 -17.84 -3.05 2.22
N GLN A 121 -16.68 -3.05 1.56
CA GLN A 121 -16.28 -4.11 0.64
C GLN A 121 -15.93 -5.41 1.39
N PHE A 122 -15.26 -5.34 2.54
CA PHE A 122 -15.02 -6.50 3.40
C PHE A 122 -16.34 -7.16 3.86
N ASN A 123 -17.32 -6.37 4.28
CA ASN A 123 -18.64 -6.87 4.70
C ASN A 123 -19.40 -7.56 3.56
N GLN A 124 -19.08 -7.23 2.30
CA GLN A 124 -19.64 -7.85 1.10
C GLN A 124 -18.76 -8.99 0.54
N TYR A 125 -17.67 -9.35 1.23
CA TYR A 125 -16.67 -10.32 0.75
C TYR A 125 -16.04 -9.94 -0.61
N ARG A 126 -16.00 -8.64 -0.94
CA ARG A 126 -15.40 -8.10 -2.15
C ARG A 126 -13.97 -7.65 -1.87
N PHE A 127 -13.10 -8.63 -1.59
CA PHE A 127 -11.69 -8.38 -1.30
C PHE A 127 -10.95 -7.69 -2.45
N ASP A 128 -11.36 -7.95 -3.68
CA ASP A 128 -10.87 -7.30 -4.89
C ASP A 128 -11.10 -5.78 -4.86
N LEU A 129 -12.29 -5.34 -4.50
CA LEU A 129 -12.62 -3.92 -4.41
C LEU A 129 -11.97 -3.26 -3.19
N ALA A 130 -11.89 -3.96 -2.06
CA ALA A 130 -11.16 -3.47 -0.89
C ALA A 130 -9.67 -3.25 -1.21
N ALA A 131 -9.00 -4.23 -1.85
CA ALA A 131 -7.61 -4.10 -2.25
C ALA A 131 -7.41 -3.00 -3.32
N THR A 132 -8.37 -2.80 -4.23
CA THR A 132 -8.35 -1.71 -5.21
C THR A 132 -8.40 -0.35 -4.49
N ALA A 133 -9.31 -0.16 -3.54
CA ALA A 133 -9.41 1.08 -2.77
C ALA A 133 -8.12 1.37 -1.98
N MET A 134 -7.51 0.35 -1.35
CA MET A 134 -6.21 0.45 -0.69
C MET A 134 -5.12 0.93 -1.65
N TYR A 135 -5.04 0.30 -2.83
CA TYR A 135 -4.04 0.63 -3.84
C TYR A 135 -4.18 2.06 -4.34
N GLU A 136 -5.40 2.44 -4.75
CA GLU A 136 -5.68 3.76 -5.32
C GLU A 136 -5.38 4.88 -4.32
N PHE A 137 -5.81 4.74 -3.08
CA PHE A 137 -5.50 5.73 -2.05
C PHE A 137 -3.99 5.86 -1.82
N VAL A 138 -3.30 4.74 -1.60
CA VAL A 138 -1.87 4.78 -1.26
C VAL A 138 -1.02 5.23 -2.44
N TRP A 139 -1.29 4.72 -3.63
CA TRP A 139 -0.50 5.06 -4.81
C TRP A 139 -0.77 6.48 -5.28
N ASN A 140 -2.03 6.80 -5.55
CA ASN A 140 -2.41 8.06 -6.18
C ASN A 140 -2.51 9.21 -5.17
N ASP A 141 -3.35 9.08 -4.13
CA ASP A 141 -3.64 10.20 -3.26
C ASP A 141 -2.50 10.46 -2.26
N PHE A 142 -2.02 9.42 -1.61
CA PHE A 142 -0.97 9.58 -0.59
C PHE A 142 0.41 9.79 -1.19
N CYS A 143 0.90 8.88 -2.06
CA CYS A 143 2.26 8.95 -2.56
C CYS A 143 2.45 9.98 -3.66
N ASP A 144 1.55 10.04 -4.67
CA ASP A 144 1.74 10.90 -5.83
C ASP A 144 1.34 12.36 -5.57
N TRP A 145 0.36 12.58 -4.68
CA TRP A 145 -0.10 13.94 -4.38
C TRP A 145 0.31 14.41 -2.99
N TYR A 146 -0.15 13.74 -1.93
CA TYR A 146 0.03 14.29 -0.58
C TYR A 146 1.50 14.41 -0.18
N ILE A 147 2.33 13.38 -0.41
CA ILE A 147 3.76 13.44 -0.08
C ILE A 147 4.46 14.56 -0.85
N GLU A 148 4.16 14.75 -2.14
CA GLU A 148 4.81 15.79 -2.95
C GLU A 148 4.41 17.20 -2.47
N LEU A 149 3.14 17.39 -2.13
CA LEU A 149 2.65 18.65 -1.56
C LEU A 149 3.22 18.91 -0.15
N ALA A 150 3.28 17.89 0.70
CA ALA A 150 3.86 17.98 2.03
C ALA A 150 5.34 18.34 2.00
N LYS A 151 6.11 17.86 1.01
CA LYS A 151 7.50 18.28 0.78
C LYS A 151 7.60 19.79 0.59
N THR A 152 6.72 20.35 -0.22
CA THR A 152 6.68 21.79 -0.47
C THR A 152 6.39 22.55 0.82
N LEU A 153 5.36 22.14 1.59
CA LEU A 153 5.00 22.78 2.85
C LEU A 153 6.12 22.75 3.89
N ILE A 154 6.78 21.62 4.06
CA ILE A 154 7.84 21.46 5.05
C ILE A 154 9.07 22.33 4.71
N ASN A 155 9.37 22.50 3.44
CA ASN A 155 10.56 23.22 2.97
C ASN A 155 10.32 24.70 2.68
N ASP A 156 9.07 25.18 2.64
CA ASP A 156 8.74 26.57 2.34
C ASP A 156 9.08 27.47 3.55
N PRO A 157 9.96 28.47 3.42
CA PRO A 157 10.32 29.37 4.50
C PRO A 157 9.16 30.26 4.98
N GLU A 158 8.15 30.49 4.13
CA GLU A 158 6.99 31.33 4.45
C GLU A 158 5.96 30.60 5.33
N ILE A 159 6.00 29.27 5.39
CA ILE A 159 5.11 28.46 6.22
C ILE A 159 5.56 28.51 7.68
N SER A 160 4.63 28.77 8.60
CA SER A 160 4.91 28.82 10.03
C SER A 160 5.40 27.46 10.58
N VAL A 161 6.23 27.51 11.63
CA VAL A 161 6.72 26.30 12.30
C VAL A 161 5.56 25.41 12.76
N SER A 162 4.50 25.99 13.31
CA SER A 162 3.32 25.26 13.76
C SER A 162 2.62 24.49 12.64
N GLN A 163 2.52 25.07 11.45
CA GLN A 163 1.94 24.39 10.28
C GLN A 163 2.85 23.27 9.76
N LYS A 164 4.17 23.48 9.73
CA LYS A 164 5.15 22.44 9.39
C LYS A 164 5.08 21.26 10.35
N ASP A 165 4.99 21.55 11.63
CA ASP A 165 4.90 20.54 12.68
C ASP A 165 3.58 19.77 12.57
N TYR A 166 2.48 20.44 12.23
CA TYR A 166 1.21 19.77 11.92
C TYR A 166 1.36 18.79 10.75
N THR A 167 1.94 19.23 9.62
CA THR A 167 2.15 18.38 8.44
C THR A 167 3.03 17.18 8.77
N LYS A 168 4.12 17.35 9.55
CA LYS A 168 4.97 16.23 9.99
C LYS A 168 4.21 15.24 10.87
N ASN A 169 3.43 15.73 11.81
CA ASN A 169 2.59 14.92 12.68
C ASN A 169 1.56 14.13 11.86
N ASN A 170 0.91 14.79 10.89
CA ASN A 170 -0.05 14.15 9.99
C ASN A 170 0.60 13.06 9.12
N LEU A 171 1.82 13.29 8.61
CA LEU A 171 2.58 12.29 7.86
C LEU A 171 2.83 11.00 8.67
N ILE A 172 3.23 11.14 9.94
CA ILE A 172 3.49 9.98 10.82
C ILE A 172 2.19 9.24 11.13
N LYS A 173 1.14 9.97 11.57
CA LYS A 173 -0.16 9.38 11.89
C LYS A 173 -0.79 8.68 10.68
N MET A 174 -0.71 9.31 9.51
CA MET A 174 -1.23 8.75 8.27
C MET A 174 -0.47 7.49 7.85
N LEU A 175 0.87 7.51 7.93
CA LEU A 175 1.67 6.33 7.61
C LEU A 175 1.36 5.16 8.55
N ASP A 176 1.26 5.38 9.86
CA ASP A 176 0.87 4.35 10.83
C ASP A 176 -0.49 3.73 10.47
N ALA A 177 -1.48 4.57 10.16
CA ALA A 177 -2.81 4.09 9.79
C ALA A 177 -2.82 3.35 8.45
N ILE A 178 -2.07 3.82 7.44
CA ILE A 178 -1.90 3.13 6.15
C ILE A 178 -1.27 1.75 6.34
N LEU A 179 -0.25 1.63 7.19
CA LEU A 179 0.39 0.34 7.46
C LEU A 179 -0.60 -0.65 8.10
N ARG A 180 -1.40 -0.19 9.07
CA ARG A 180 -2.45 -1.01 9.70
C ARG A 180 -3.54 -1.40 8.70
N MET A 181 -3.95 -0.50 7.82
CA MET A 181 -4.92 -0.75 6.74
C MET A 181 -4.42 -1.81 5.76
N LEU A 182 -3.14 -1.77 5.37
CA LEU A 182 -2.54 -2.67 4.38
C LEU A 182 -2.12 -4.02 4.95
N HIS A 183 -1.92 -4.11 6.28
CA HIS A 183 -1.33 -5.28 6.92
C HIS A 183 -2.04 -6.61 6.61
N PRO A 184 -3.37 -6.71 6.51
CA PRO A 184 -4.04 -7.95 6.13
C PRO A 184 -3.62 -8.50 4.77
N THR A 185 -3.24 -7.64 3.84
CA THR A 185 -2.87 -7.99 2.46
C THR A 185 -1.38 -8.17 2.26
N ILE A 186 -0.55 -7.28 2.81
CA ILE A 186 0.92 -7.24 2.65
C ILE A 186 1.63 -7.18 4.02
N PRO A 187 1.57 -8.28 4.80
CA PRO A 187 1.96 -8.27 6.21
C PRO A 187 3.46 -8.07 6.46
N PHE A 188 4.34 -8.51 5.56
CA PHE A 188 5.78 -8.51 5.83
C PHE A 188 6.36 -7.11 5.77
N ILE A 189 6.12 -6.38 4.69
CA ILE A 189 6.62 -5.01 4.53
C ILE A 189 5.98 -4.04 5.53
N THR A 190 4.70 -4.21 5.82
CA THR A 190 4.00 -3.34 6.79
C THR A 190 4.50 -3.55 8.21
N GLU A 191 4.77 -4.80 8.62
CA GLU A 191 5.39 -5.09 9.92
C GLU A 191 6.79 -4.47 10.01
N GLU A 192 7.63 -4.67 8.99
CA GLU A 192 9.01 -4.16 8.96
C GLU A 192 9.06 -2.64 9.09
N ILE A 193 8.23 -1.94 8.30
CA ILE A 193 8.15 -0.48 8.36
C ILE A 193 7.61 -0.04 9.74
N TRP A 194 6.54 -0.67 10.22
CA TRP A 194 5.89 -0.30 11.48
C TRP A 194 6.83 -0.47 12.68
N GLN A 195 7.61 -1.55 12.72
CA GLN A 195 8.63 -1.76 13.74
C GLN A 195 9.73 -0.68 13.68
N SER A 196 10.09 -0.23 12.48
CA SER A 196 11.08 0.84 12.31
C SER A 196 10.61 2.23 12.76
N LEU A 197 9.28 2.44 12.81
CA LEU A 197 8.67 3.68 13.31
C LEU A 197 8.48 3.65 14.84
N ASN A 198 8.29 2.47 15.41
CA ASN A 198 7.95 2.25 16.81
C ASN A 198 9.12 1.60 17.58
N GLU A 199 10.33 2.17 17.50
CA GLU A 199 11.53 1.57 18.07
C GLU A 199 11.43 1.27 19.57
N ASP A 200 10.70 2.09 20.32
CA ASP A 200 10.46 1.90 21.75
C ASP A 200 9.50 0.73 22.06
N ASN A 201 8.70 0.32 21.10
CA ASN A 201 7.66 -0.73 21.22
C ASN A 201 7.96 -1.99 20.39
N LYS A 202 9.22 -2.28 20.08
CA LYS A 202 9.67 -3.41 19.22
C LYS A 202 9.14 -4.81 19.56
N ARG A 203 8.50 -4.98 20.71
CA ARG A 203 7.92 -6.27 21.15
C ARG A 203 6.47 -6.47 20.73
N ARG A 204 5.81 -5.42 20.28
CA ARG A 204 4.41 -5.48 19.86
C ARG A 204 4.34 -5.57 18.34
N SER A 205 3.70 -6.59 17.80
CA SER A 205 3.44 -6.70 16.37
C SER A 205 2.27 -5.80 15.97
N ILE A 206 2.31 -5.23 14.76
CA ILE A 206 1.20 -4.51 14.12
C ILE A 206 -0.07 -5.36 14.03
N MET A 207 0.06 -6.71 13.98
CA MET A 207 -1.08 -7.65 14.03
C MET A 207 -2.00 -7.46 15.23
N LYS A 208 -1.51 -6.85 16.32
CA LYS A 208 -2.27 -6.58 17.55
C LYS A 208 -2.79 -5.14 17.63
N ALA A 209 -2.50 -4.34 16.62
CA ALA A 209 -3.04 -2.99 16.51
C ALA A 209 -4.44 -3.04 15.88
N ASP A 210 -5.32 -2.14 16.30
CA ASP A 210 -6.65 -2.04 15.75
C ASP A 210 -6.62 -1.59 14.29
N PHE A 211 -7.55 -2.09 13.48
CA PHE A 211 -7.77 -1.55 12.14
C PHE A 211 -8.15 -0.08 12.25
N PRO A 212 -7.67 0.82 11.36
CA PRO A 212 -7.99 2.24 11.46
C PRO A 212 -9.49 2.48 11.30
N SER A 213 -10.05 3.38 12.10
CA SER A 213 -11.45 3.79 12.01
C SER A 213 -11.59 5.11 11.24
N SER A 214 -12.62 5.22 10.41
CA SER A 214 -12.93 6.50 9.72
C SER A 214 -13.27 7.62 10.69
N ASN A 215 -13.81 7.28 11.88
CA ASN A 215 -14.16 8.25 12.92
C ASN A 215 -12.95 8.95 13.56
N ASP A 216 -11.74 8.42 13.38
CA ASP A 216 -10.51 9.02 13.91
C ASP A 216 -9.98 10.16 13.03
N TRP A 217 -10.64 10.45 11.92
CA TRP A 217 -10.18 11.39 10.90
C TRP A 217 -11.22 12.46 10.61
N ARG A 218 -10.73 13.64 10.23
CA ARG A 218 -11.60 14.74 9.80
C ARG A 218 -12.30 14.38 8.48
N VAL A 219 -13.56 14.73 8.37
CA VAL A 219 -14.35 14.62 7.12
C VAL A 219 -14.76 16.02 6.66
N ASP A 220 -14.41 16.34 5.40
CA ASP A 220 -14.73 17.59 4.73
C ASP A 220 -14.95 17.30 3.23
N ASP A 221 -16.18 16.98 2.87
CA ASP A 221 -16.56 16.58 1.51
C ASP A 221 -16.38 17.70 0.48
N GLU A 222 -16.58 18.95 0.89
CA GLU A 222 -16.40 20.12 0.03
C GLU A 222 -14.92 20.30 -0.33
N LEU A 223 -14.05 20.17 0.66
CA LEU A 223 -12.60 20.24 0.45
C LEU A 223 -12.10 19.11 -0.47
N VAL A 224 -12.63 17.90 -0.29
CA VAL A 224 -12.32 16.78 -1.17
C VAL A 224 -12.75 17.08 -2.60
N ALA A 225 -13.99 17.53 -2.83
CA ALA A 225 -14.49 17.84 -4.16
C ALA A 225 -13.66 18.92 -4.86
N ASN A 226 -13.32 20.00 -4.12
CA ASN A 226 -12.50 21.11 -4.63
C ASN A 226 -11.08 20.65 -5.00
N THR A 227 -10.46 19.81 -4.18
CA THR A 227 -9.11 19.31 -4.45
C THR A 227 -9.10 18.35 -5.62
N GLU A 228 -10.08 17.45 -5.73
CA GLU A 228 -10.19 16.55 -6.90
C GLU A 228 -10.44 17.33 -8.21
N TRP A 229 -11.22 18.41 -8.16
CA TRP A 229 -11.38 19.29 -9.31
C TRP A 229 -10.03 19.92 -9.72
N LEU A 230 -9.24 20.43 -8.77
CA LEU A 230 -7.91 20.98 -9.04
C LEU A 230 -6.95 19.91 -9.62
N LYS A 231 -6.94 18.70 -9.07
CA LYS A 231 -6.13 17.58 -9.58
C LYS A 231 -6.45 17.29 -11.04
N ASN A 232 -7.73 17.30 -11.43
CA ASN A 232 -8.17 17.05 -12.81
C ASN A 232 -7.78 18.17 -13.79
N ILE A 233 -7.49 19.38 -13.31
CA ILE A 233 -7.01 20.48 -14.18
C ILE A 233 -5.50 20.35 -14.45
N VAL A 234 -4.76 19.83 -13.46
CA VAL A 234 -3.29 19.76 -13.50
C VAL A 234 -2.78 18.48 -14.18
N SER A 235 -3.61 17.41 -14.21
CA SER A 235 -3.31 16.12 -14.83
C SER A 235 -3.51 16.15 -16.33
#